data_9904d51be2d1760cc43dab80cb8157fb
#
_entry.id   9904d51be2d1760cc43dab80cb8157fb
#
_cell.length_a   1.000
_cell.length_b   1.000
_cell.length_c   1.000
_cell.angle_alpha   90.00
_cell.angle_beta   90.00
_cell.angle_gamma   90.00
#
_symmetry.space_group_name_H-M   'P 1'
#
loop_
_entity.id
_entity.type
_entity.pdbx_description
1 polymer ?
#
loop_
_entity_poly.entity_id
_entity_poly.type
_entity_poly.pdbx_seq_one_letter_code
_entity_poly.pdbx_strand_id
1 'polypeptide(L)'
;MEILSYRHKARTRAGGTKAMEIVGVVASGNLEVLVERTLPGVDVQVDIATTATGFGEVWKAVVADFVERRSPGGLKLSINDGGARPDTVALRLAQAVRLIEEDDR
;
A
#
# COMPACT_ATOMS: atom_id res chain seq x y z
N MET A 1 18.23 -4.02 5.84
CA MET A 1 16.86 -3.94 5.29
C MET A 1 15.90 -4.62 6.26
N GLU A 2 14.77 -3.98 6.52
CA GLU A 2 13.74 -4.54 7.38
C GLU A 2 12.56 -4.99 6.53
N ILE A 3 11.99 -6.16 6.87
CA ILE A 3 10.82 -6.71 6.19
C ILE A 3 9.67 -6.71 7.19
N LEU A 4 8.56 -6.09 6.80
CA LEU A 4 7.36 -5.97 7.64
C LEU A 4 6.15 -6.47 6.85
N SER A 5 5.17 -7.02 7.56
CA SER A 5 3.96 -7.56 6.93
C SER A 5 2.76 -7.26 7.81
N TYR A 6 1.70 -6.73 7.20
CA TYR A 6 0.47 -6.39 7.92
C TYR A 6 -0.74 -6.95 7.18
N ARG A 7 -1.70 -7.48 7.95
CA ARG A 7 -2.94 -8.01 7.40
C ARG A 7 -4.12 -7.30 8.07
N HIS A 8 -5.06 -6.82 7.24
CA HIS A 8 -6.24 -6.11 7.71
C HIS A 8 -7.48 -6.57 6.97
N LYS A 9 -8.64 -6.14 7.47
CA LYS A 9 -9.90 -6.24 6.75
C LYS A 9 -10.45 -4.84 6.56
N ALA A 10 -10.76 -4.48 5.32
CA ALA A 10 -11.38 -3.21 4.98
C ALA A 10 -12.90 -3.31 5.17
N ARG A 11 -13.59 -2.20 5.03
CA ARG A 11 -15.06 -2.16 5.09
C ARG A 11 -15.67 -2.65 3.79
N THR A 12 -15.05 -2.32 2.66
CA THR A 12 -15.53 -2.67 1.33
C THR A 12 -14.36 -3.07 0.45
N ARG A 13 -14.66 -3.75 -0.65
CA ARG A 13 -13.66 -4.02 -1.67
C ARG A 13 -13.33 -2.74 -2.43
N ALA A 14 -12.08 -2.64 -2.89
CA ALA A 14 -11.68 -1.56 -3.79
C ALA A 14 -12.47 -1.67 -5.09
N GLY A 15 -12.85 -0.53 -5.64
CA GLY A 15 -13.57 -0.45 -6.91
C GLY A 15 -12.69 -0.78 -8.11
N GLY A 16 -13.29 -0.76 -9.29
CA GLY A 16 -12.59 -1.00 -10.55
C GLY A 16 -12.32 -2.47 -10.83
N THR A 17 -11.63 -2.73 -11.93
CA THR A 17 -11.38 -4.09 -12.43
C THR A 17 -9.90 -4.33 -12.77
N LYS A 18 -9.04 -3.34 -12.66
CA LYS A 18 -7.61 -3.51 -12.99
C LYS A 18 -6.97 -4.55 -12.10
N ALA A 19 -6.12 -5.38 -12.69
CA ALA A 19 -5.43 -6.45 -11.97
C ALA A 19 -4.28 -5.93 -11.13
N MET A 20 -3.54 -4.93 -11.62
CA MET A 20 -2.38 -4.38 -10.92
C MET A 20 -2.02 -2.97 -11.39
N GLU A 21 -1.29 -2.26 -10.54
CA GLU A 21 -0.68 -0.95 -10.84
C GLU A 21 0.62 -0.80 -10.07
N ILE A 22 1.52 0.03 -10.60
CA ILE A 22 2.77 0.38 -9.91
C ILE A 22 2.83 1.90 -9.79
N VAL A 23 3.21 2.38 -8.60
CA VAL A 23 3.30 3.81 -8.30
C VAL A 23 4.62 4.10 -7.62
N GLY A 24 5.26 5.20 -8.00
CA GLY A 24 6.48 5.67 -7.37
C GLY A 24 7.73 4.98 -7.90
N VAL A 25 8.83 5.16 -7.19
CA VAL A 25 10.15 4.65 -7.57
C VAL A 25 10.96 4.34 -6.32
N VAL A 26 11.75 3.25 -6.37
CA VAL A 26 12.69 2.92 -5.30
C VAL A 26 13.90 3.85 -5.42
N ALA A 27 13.93 4.89 -4.60
CA ALA A 27 15.01 5.87 -4.57
C ALA A 27 15.12 6.45 -3.17
N SER A 28 16.23 7.13 -2.89
CA SER A 28 16.43 7.77 -1.59
C SER A 28 15.30 8.75 -1.29
N GLY A 29 14.64 8.59 -0.15
CA GLY A 29 13.53 9.43 0.28
C GLY A 29 12.21 9.16 -0.43
N ASN A 30 12.12 8.11 -1.24
CA ASN A 30 10.91 7.76 -1.97
C ASN A 30 10.61 6.26 -1.80
N LEU A 31 9.50 5.81 -2.36
CA LEU A 31 9.10 4.40 -2.32
C LEU A 31 8.34 4.02 -3.58
N GLU A 32 8.34 2.72 -3.86
CA GLU A 32 7.57 2.11 -4.94
C GLU A 32 6.47 1.25 -4.32
N VAL A 33 5.27 1.32 -4.87
CA VAL A 33 4.15 0.49 -4.44
C VAL A 33 3.63 -0.30 -5.63
N LEU A 34 3.69 -1.63 -5.51
CA LEU A 34 2.98 -2.53 -6.42
C LEU A 34 1.66 -2.91 -5.75
N VAL A 35 0.55 -2.59 -6.39
CA VAL A 35 -0.77 -2.96 -5.90
C VAL A 35 -1.39 -3.99 -6.83
N GLU A 36 -1.92 -5.08 -6.25
CA GLU A 36 -2.49 -6.20 -6.98
C GLU A 36 -3.85 -6.57 -6.40
N ARG A 37 -4.79 -6.87 -7.29
CA ARG A 37 -6.15 -7.28 -6.90
C ARG A 37 -6.21 -8.80 -6.83
N THR A 38 -5.69 -9.37 -5.74
CA THR A 38 -5.47 -10.82 -5.63
C THR A 38 -6.11 -11.47 -4.41
N LEU A 39 -6.65 -10.67 -3.46
CA LEU A 39 -7.17 -11.22 -2.22
C LEU A 39 -8.69 -11.35 -2.23
N PRO A 40 -9.22 -12.36 -1.51
CA PRO A 40 -10.67 -12.56 -1.43
C PRO A 40 -11.34 -11.55 -0.52
N GLY A 41 -12.62 -11.32 -0.74
CA GLY A 41 -13.45 -10.52 0.14
C GLY A 41 -12.89 -9.12 0.35
N VAL A 42 -12.74 -8.74 1.62
CA VAL A 42 -12.24 -7.43 2.01
C VAL A 42 -10.85 -7.50 2.67
N ASP A 43 -10.14 -8.59 2.48
CA ASP A 43 -8.79 -8.75 3.02
C ASP A 43 -7.84 -7.76 2.37
N VAL A 44 -6.89 -7.27 3.17
CA VAL A 44 -5.82 -6.38 2.73
C VAL A 44 -4.50 -6.92 3.26
N GLN A 45 -3.51 -7.04 2.40
CA GLN A 45 -2.16 -7.45 2.76
C GLN A 45 -1.19 -6.35 2.36
N VAL A 46 -0.35 -5.92 3.29
CA VAL A 46 0.71 -4.92 3.00
C VAL A 46 2.04 -5.51 3.42
N ASP A 47 2.92 -5.73 2.45
CA ASP A 47 4.27 -6.23 2.65
C ASP A 47 5.26 -5.12 2.35
N ILE A 48 6.20 -4.90 3.24
CA ILE A 48 7.12 -3.77 3.18
C ILE A 48 8.56 -4.27 3.26
N ALA A 49 9.38 -3.84 2.30
CA ALA A 49 10.83 -3.96 2.38
C ALA A 49 11.38 -2.53 2.47
N THR A 50 12.04 -2.20 3.58
CA THR A 50 12.51 -0.83 3.82
C THR A 50 13.99 -0.79 4.19
N THR A 51 14.69 0.25 3.72
CA THR A 51 16.08 0.50 4.10
C THR A 51 16.19 1.12 5.50
N ALA A 52 15.09 1.70 6.01
CA ALA A 52 15.04 2.29 7.35
C ALA A 52 14.64 1.23 8.36
N THR A 53 15.38 1.11 9.46
CA THR A 53 15.08 0.14 10.51
C THR A 53 14.51 0.83 11.74
N GLY A 54 13.70 0.08 12.53
CA GLY A 54 13.17 0.58 13.79
C GLY A 54 11.88 1.40 13.68
N PHE A 55 11.23 1.42 12.50
CA PHE A 55 10.01 2.19 12.29
C PHE A 55 8.75 1.32 12.18
N GLY A 56 8.79 0.09 12.71
CA GLY A 56 7.65 -0.82 12.63
C GLY A 56 6.36 -0.24 13.20
N GLU A 57 6.43 0.47 14.31
CA GLU A 57 5.23 1.09 14.91
C GLU A 57 4.70 2.23 14.05
N VAL A 58 5.58 2.98 13.39
CA VAL A 58 5.17 4.03 12.45
C VAL A 58 4.47 3.41 11.24
N TRP A 59 5.06 2.36 10.66
CA TRP A 59 4.45 1.63 9.54
C TRP A 59 3.09 1.06 9.92
N LYS A 60 3.00 0.47 11.11
CA LYS A 60 1.74 -0.09 11.62
C LYS A 60 0.64 0.96 11.65
N ALA A 61 0.95 2.15 12.17
CA ALA A 61 -0.01 3.24 12.26
C ALA A 61 -0.41 3.78 10.87
N VAL A 62 0.56 3.96 9.98
CA VAL A 62 0.32 4.45 8.63
C VAL A 62 -0.55 3.47 7.84
N VAL A 63 -0.26 2.18 7.93
CA VAL A 63 -1.04 1.14 7.24
C VAL A 63 -2.46 1.06 7.78
N ALA A 64 -2.63 1.10 9.10
CA ALA A 64 -3.95 1.07 9.72
C ALA A 64 -4.80 2.27 9.28
N ASP A 65 -4.23 3.46 9.28
CA ASP A 65 -4.90 4.68 8.83
C ASP A 65 -5.28 4.60 7.35
N PHE A 66 -4.39 4.09 6.52
CA PHE A 66 -4.63 3.87 5.10
C PHE A 66 -5.83 2.95 4.86
N VAL A 67 -5.88 1.81 5.55
CA VAL A 67 -6.98 0.84 5.41
C VAL A 67 -8.30 1.48 5.85
N GLU A 68 -8.29 2.22 6.95
CA GLU A 68 -9.46 2.91 7.47
C GLU A 68 -10.00 3.94 6.47
N ARG A 69 -9.14 4.77 5.91
CA ARG A 69 -9.52 5.89 5.04
C ARG A 69 -9.89 5.47 3.64
N ARG A 70 -9.20 4.48 3.08
CA ARG A 70 -9.30 4.15 1.66
C ARG A 70 -10.10 2.88 1.38
N SER A 71 -10.30 2.05 2.39
CA SER A 71 -11.01 0.78 2.26
C SER A 71 -10.55 -0.06 1.05
N PRO A 72 -9.26 -0.47 1.01
CA PRO A 72 -8.67 -1.13 -0.15
C PRO A 72 -8.91 -2.64 -0.16
N GLY A 73 -10.10 -3.09 0.16
CA GLY A 73 -10.41 -4.52 0.27
C GLY A 73 -10.12 -5.29 -1.00
N GLY A 74 -9.52 -6.45 -0.87
CA GLY A 74 -9.14 -7.32 -1.98
C GLY A 74 -7.76 -7.01 -2.56
N LEU A 75 -7.05 -6.00 -2.02
CA LEU A 75 -5.76 -5.57 -2.56
C LEU A 75 -4.59 -6.08 -1.73
N LYS A 76 -3.54 -6.49 -2.42
CA LYS A 76 -2.22 -6.74 -1.86
C LYS A 76 -1.30 -5.61 -2.32
N LEU A 77 -0.63 -4.96 -1.36
CA LEU A 77 0.31 -3.89 -1.64
C LEU A 77 1.71 -4.35 -1.24
N SER A 78 2.63 -4.29 -2.18
CA SER A 78 4.04 -4.63 -1.95
C SER A 78 4.85 -3.34 -2.08
N ILE A 79 5.53 -2.95 -1.01
CA ILE A 79 6.22 -1.67 -0.91
C ILE A 79 7.71 -1.90 -0.82
N ASN A 80 8.45 -1.22 -1.70
CA ASN A 80 9.90 -1.10 -1.58
C ASN A 80 10.20 0.35 -1.20
N ASP A 81 10.71 0.54 0.02
CA ASP A 81 10.91 1.86 0.60
C ASP A 81 12.39 2.22 0.69
N GLY A 82 12.74 3.39 0.16
CA GLY A 82 14.09 3.98 0.22
C GLY A 82 14.23 5.03 1.32
N GLY A 83 13.40 4.97 2.36
CA GLY A 83 13.45 5.92 3.47
C GLY A 83 12.50 7.10 3.31
N ALA A 84 11.33 6.86 2.71
CA ALA A 84 10.31 7.90 2.54
C ALA A 84 9.75 8.37 3.88
N ARG A 85 9.36 9.63 3.94
CA ARG A 85 8.66 10.18 5.11
C ARG A 85 7.24 9.65 5.17
N PRO A 86 6.62 9.60 6.37
CA PRO A 86 5.25 9.10 6.50
C PRO A 86 4.22 9.81 5.61
N ASP A 87 4.37 11.10 5.37
CA ASP A 87 3.47 11.84 4.48
C ASP A 87 3.62 11.38 3.02
N THR A 88 4.84 11.11 2.57
CA THR A 88 5.10 10.55 1.24
C THR A 88 4.52 9.14 1.12
N VAL A 89 4.67 8.31 2.15
CA VAL A 89 4.09 6.96 2.18
C VAL A 89 2.58 7.04 2.03
N ALA A 90 1.92 7.86 2.83
CA ALA A 90 0.45 8.01 2.77
C ALA A 90 -0.01 8.47 1.39
N LEU A 91 0.70 9.41 0.78
CA LEU A 91 0.40 9.92 -0.56
C LEU A 91 0.51 8.81 -1.62
N ARG A 92 1.60 8.02 -1.58
CA ARG A 92 1.81 6.94 -2.56
C ARG A 92 0.77 5.83 -2.43
N LEU A 93 0.40 5.47 -1.21
CA LEU A 93 -0.65 4.47 -0.97
C LEU A 93 -2.00 4.94 -1.51
N ALA A 94 -2.35 6.21 -1.28
CA ALA A 94 -3.56 6.80 -1.82
C ALA A 94 -3.56 6.82 -3.35
N GLN A 95 -2.43 7.16 -3.96
CA GLN A 95 -2.27 7.14 -5.43
C GLN A 95 -2.44 5.73 -5.99
N ALA A 96 -1.86 4.72 -5.32
CA ALA A 96 -1.97 3.33 -5.76
C ALA A 96 -3.42 2.86 -5.79
N VAL A 97 -4.19 3.16 -4.74
CA VAL A 97 -5.60 2.78 -4.69
C VAL A 97 -6.39 3.50 -5.78
N ARG A 98 -6.17 4.81 -5.93
CA ARG A 98 -6.88 5.59 -6.95
C ARG A 98 -6.62 5.03 -8.34
N LEU A 99 -5.38 4.70 -8.66
CA LEU A 99 -5.01 4.19 -9.98
C LEU A 99 -5.62 2.83 -10.26
N ILE A 100 -5.61 1.91 -9.27
CA ILE A 100 -6.17 0.57 -9.49
C ILE A 100 -7.70 0.62 -9.57
N GLU A 101 -8.32 1.64 -9.00
CA GLU A 101 -9.78 1.82 -9.06
C GLU A 101 -10.24 2.53 -10.34
N GLU A 102 -9.35 3.16 -11.09
CA GLU A 102 -9.71 3.82 -12.33
C GLU A 102 -10.14 2.80 -13.40
N ASP A 103 -11.19 3.14 -14.15
CA ASP A 103 -11.64 2.33 -15.26
C ASP A 103 -10.67 2.46 -16.44
N ASP A 104 -10.38 1.34 -17.06
CA ASP A 104 -9.55 1.26 -18.25
C ASP A 104 -10.44 1.58 -19.47
N ARG A 105 -10.31 2.75 -20.04
CA ARG A 105 -11.10 3.15 -21.20
C ARG A 105 -10.23 3.53 -22.39
#